data_dacc9ac7e7ce589774c6c6d135e29499
#
_entry.id   dacc9ac7e7ce589774c6c6d135e29499
#
_cell.length_a   1.000
_cell.length_b   1.000
_cell.length_c   1.000
_cell.angle_alpha   90.00
_cell.angle_beta   90.00
_cell.angle_gamma   90.00
#
_symmetry.space_group_name_H-M   'P 1'
#
loop_
_entity.id
_entity.type
_entity.pdbx_description
1 polymer ?
#
loop_
_entity_poly.entity_id
_entity_poly.type
_entity_poly.pdbx_seq_one_letter_code
_entity_poly.pdbx_strand_id
1 'polypeptide(L)'
;MPFAKLGLSSPLVQAITELGYTTPTPIQEQAIPVILSGQDLIATAQTGTGKTAAFVLPLLEQFSTAGTLRGKRIRALILVPTRELAVQVEANVAQYAKHLHLTSMAMYGGVDSEPQKKRLIEGIDILVATPGRLLDLAHQRALHFDELKALVLDEADRMVDMGFVDDIKKIMERLPDNRQNLLFSATMTGDVRALAYGFSDSKMTDLAADISISPNIRAAANIKQWLITVDKDTKSALLSHLINEQEWDQALIFTEKKHNAAKLVAQLEKRGIKADSIHGDRSQAMREKILAQFKSGELKYLIATGVAARGLDIGELSRVVNYDLPFQPEEYIHRIGRTGRAGASGEAISLVDMSDFKNLCAIERRLNTMIERKEIAGFPVRKAVPASNLNYKNK
;
A
#
# COMPACT_ATOMS: atom_id res chain seq x y z
N MET A 1 12.23 20.93 9.78
CA MET A 1 13.57 20.60 10.36
C MET A 1 14.37 19.86 9.30
N PRO A 2 15.66 20.09 9.04
CA PRO A 2 16.40 19.29 8.05
C PRO A 2 16.69 17.87 8.58
N PHE A 3 16.79 16.89 7.71
CA PHE A 3 17.04 15.49 8.04
C PHE A 3 18.29 15.27 8.93
N ALA A 4 19.34 16.06 8.74
CA ALA A 4 20.53 16.00 9.58
C ALA A 4 20.26 16.25 11.08
N LYS A 5 19.19 16.96 11.43
CA LYS A 5 18.78 17.18 12.83
C LYS A 5 18.00 16.02 13.43
N LEU A 6 17.64 15.01 12.63
CA LEU A 6 16.96 13.80 13.10
C LEU A 6 17.93 12.71 13.58
N GLY A 7 19.24 12.97 13.57
CA GLY A 7 20.25 12.00 14.03
C GLY A 7 20.76 11.06 12.93
N LEU A 8 20.53 11.39 11.67
CA LEU A 8 21.03 10.62 10.52
C LEU A 8 22.45 11.07 10.13
N SER A 9 23.30 10.11 9.80
CA SER A 9 24.68 10.33 9.35
C SER A 9 24.75 10.97 7.97
N SER A 10 25.90 11.59 7.68
CA SER A 10 26.14 12.29 6.39
C SER A 10 25.90 11.41 5.15
N PRO A 11 26.32 10.12 5.11
CA PRO A 11 26.04 9.26 3.95
C PRO A 11 24.55 9.07 3.67
N LEU A 12 23.72 8.91 4.71
CA LEU A 12 22.26 8.79 4.57
C LEU A 12 21.64 10.11 4.11
N VAL A 13 22.05 11.22 4.73
CA VAL A 13 21.56 12.55 4.34
C VAL A 13 21.91 12.85 2.88
N GLN A 14 23.10 12.47 2.44
CA GLN A 14 23.51 12.60 1.04
C GLN A 14 22.62 11.78 0.11
N ALA A 15 22.38 10.48 0.42
CA ALA A 15 21.56 9.61 -0.40
C ALA A 15 20.14 10.15 -0.60
N ILE A 16 19.48 10.62 0.48
CA ILE A 16 18.12 11.16 0.38
C ILE A 16 18.07 12.54 -0.28
N THR A 17 19.14 13.34 -0.18
CA THR A 17 19.25 14.62 -0.89
C THR A 17 19.37 14.40 -2.40
N GLU A 18 20.15 13.41 -2.83
CA GLU A 18 20.26 13.00 -4.23
C GLU A 18 18.91 12.53 -4.81
N LEU A 19 18.01 12.02 -3.96
CA LEU A 19 16.64 11.62 -4.30
C LEU A 19 15.63 12.81 -4.24
N GLY A 20 16.11 14.01 -3.94
CA GLY A 20 15.29 15.23 -3.89
C GLY A 20 14.55 15.44 -2.56
N TYR A 21 14.88 14.70 -1.51
CA TYR A 21 14.27 14.88 -0.19
C TYR A 21 14.90 16.09 0.51
N THR A 22 14.14 17.17 0.64
CA THR A 22 14.60 18.43 1.24
C THR A 22 14.19 18.58 2.70
N THR A 23 12.96 18.19 3.01
CA THR A 23 12.34 18.31 4.35
C THR A 23 11.66 17.02 4.75
N PRO A 24 11.82 16.57 6.00
CA PRO A 24 11.11 15.41 6.48
C PRO A 24 9.59 15.67 6.59
N THR A 25 8.83 14.63 6.35
CA THR A 25 7.38 14.66 6.56
C THR A 25 7.05 14.52 8.06
N PRO A 26 5.81 14.86 8.50
CA PRO A 26 5.43 14.75 9.90
C PRO A 26 5.66 13.37 10.52
N ILE A 27 5.42 12.28 9.76
CA ILE A 27 5.68 10.93 10.24
C ILE A 27 7.18 10.65 10.40
N GLN A 28 8.00 11.18 9.51
CA GLN A 28 9.45 11.04 9.59
C GLN A 28 10.04 11.81 10.77
N GLU A 29 9.57 13.04 11.02
CA GLU A 29 9.99 13.85 12.15
C GLU A 29 9.69 13.19 13.50
N GLN A 30 8.58 12.47 13.62
CA GLN A 30 8.17 11.80 14.83
C GLN A 30 8.79 10.40 14.96
N ALA A 31 8.78 9.59 13.91
CA ALA A 31 9.18 8.19 13.98
C ALA A 31 10.70 8.01 14.02
N ILE A 32 11.48 8.77 13.22
CA ILE A 32 12.93 8.57 13.13
C ILE A 32 13.62 8.67 14.50
N PRO A 33 13.39 9.69 15.35
CA PRO A 33 14.04 9.77 16.65
C PRO A 33 13.65 8.64 17.60
N VAL A 34 12.38 8.21 17.58
CA VAL A 34 11.88 7.10 18.42
C VAL A 34 12.56 5.79 18.02
N ILE A 35 12.66 5.51 16.72
CA ILE A 35 13.31 4.30 16.23
C ILE A 35 14.81 4.32 16.54
N LEU A 36 15.50 5.45 16.37
CA LEU A 36 16.92 5.60 16.71
C LEU A 36 17.20 5.40 18.20
N SER A 37 16.22 5.70 19.07
CA SER A 37 16.35 5.43 20.53
C SER A 37 16.16 3.96 20.89
N GLY A 38 15.84 3.08 19.94
CA GLY A 38 15.63 1.66 20.16
C GLY A 38 14.24 1.30 20.72
N GLN A 39 13.31 2.25 20.77
CA GLN A 39 11.95 2.03 21.28
C GLN A 39 11.07 1.35 20.22
N ASP A 40 10.16 0.51 20.69
CA ASP A 40 9.10 -0.04 19.84
C ASP A 40 8.11 1.06 19.43
N LEU A 41 7.54 0.91 18.23
CA LEU A 41 6.70 1.95 17.64
C LEU A 41 5.44 1.37 17.00
N ILE A 42 4.30 1.96 17.33
CA ILE A 42 3.06 1.83 16.56
C ILE A 42 2.78 3.19 15.89
N ALA A 43 2.77 3.21 14.56
CA ALA A 43 2.57 4.42 13.79
C ALA A 43 1.35 4.30 12.85
N THR A 44 0.37 5.19 13.05
CA THR A 44 -0.78 5.28 12.16
C THR A 44 -0.60 6.44 11.19
N ALA A 45 -0.42 6.13 9.90
CA ALA A 45 -0.26 7.13 8.85
C ALA A 45 -0.70 6.58 7.49
N GLN A 46 -1.26 7.43 6.63
CA GLN A 46 -1.73 7.06 5.30
C GLN A 46 -0.59 6.66 4.35
N THR A 47 -0.93 5.97 3.25
CA THR A 47 0.01 5.71 2.15
C THR A 47 0.44 7.03 1.51
N GLY A 48 1.72 7.12 1.12
CA GLY A 48 2.28 8.34 0.51
C GLY A 48 2.74 9.43 1.50
N THR A 49 2.63 9.21 2.81
CA THR A 49 3.13 10.16 3.83
C THR A 49 4.63 10.02 4.12
N GLY A 50 5.34 9.09 3.45
CA GLY A 50 6.77 8.87 3.66
C GLY A 50 7.10 7.85 4.74
N LYS A 51 6.17 6.93 5.08
CA LYS A 51 6.38 5.85 6.07
C LYS A 51 7.63 5.01 5.81
N THR A 52 7.86 4.61 4.56
CA THR A 52 9.01 3.78 4.20
C THR A 52 10.32 4.41 4.62
N ALA A 53 10.54 5.69 4.31
CA ALA A 53 11.73 6.40 4.77
C ALA A 53 11.76 6.58 6.29
N ALA A 54 10.58 6.72 6.94
CA ALA A 54 10.48 6.88 8.39
C ALA A 54 11.02 5.68 9.18
N PHE A 55 10.92 4.44 8.65
CA PHE A 55 11.49 3.27 9.31
C PHE A 55 12.81 2.80 8.67
N VAL A 56 13.00 2.94 7.36
CA VAL A 56 14.23 2.47 6.70
C VAL A 56 15.43 3.30 7.11
N LEU A 57 15.32 4.63 7.10
CA LEU A 57 16.47 5.51 7.39
C LEU A 57 17.06 5.26 8.79
N PRO A 58 16.30 5.22 9.89
CA PRO A 58 16.86 4.94 11.22
C PRO A 58 17.42 3.52 11.35
N LEU A 59 16.84 2.51 10.70
CA LEU A 59 17.40 1.15 10.69
C LEU A 59 18.74 1.10 9.95
N LEU A 60 18.87 1.77 8.81
CA LEU A 60 20.15 1.89 8.10
C LEU A 60 21.19 2.60 8.96
N GLU A 61 20.82 3.67 9.68
CA GLU A 61 21.70 4.36 10.61
C GLU A 61 22.22 3.45 11.72
N GLN A 62 21.30 2.75 12.42
CA GLN A 62 21.67 1.81 13.48
C GLN A 62 22.62 0.71 12.98
N PHE A 63 22.41 0.20 11.75
CA PHE A 63 23.20 -0.90 11.22
C PHE A 63 24.52 -0.44 10.61
N SER A 64 24.63 0.79 10.15
CA SER A 64 25.90 1.35 9.64
C SER A 64 26.90 1.61 10.77
N THR A 65 26.41 1.99 11.94
CA THR A 65 27.24 2.31 13.12
C THR A 65 27.66 1.08 13.92
N ALA A 66 26.89 -0.02 13.85
CA ALA A 66 27.11 -1.22 14.68
C ALA A 66 28.27 -2.14 14.24
N GLY A 67 29.04 -1.74 13.23
CA GLY A 67 30.16 -2.56 12.69
C GLY A 67 29.70 -3.76 11.86
N THR A 68 30.63 -4.35 11.08
CA THR A 68 30.37 -5.58 10.32
C THR A 68 30.36 -6.78 11.26
N LEU A 69 29.18 -7.36 11.46
CA LEU A 69 29.06 -8.66 12.16
C LEU A 69 29.76 -9.77 11.36
N ARG A 70 30.31 -10.77 12.05
CA ARG A 70 30.90 -11.94 11.43
C ARG A 70 29.82 -12.75 10.69
N GLY A 71 29.87 -12.75 9.38
CA GLY A 71 28.88 -13.35 8.50
C GLY A 71 27.66 -12.44 8.29
N LYS A 72 27.29 -12.26 7.02
CA LYS A 72 26.09 -11.49 6.66
C LYS A 72 24.84 -12.22 7.14
N ARG A 73 24.16 -11.70 8.14
CA ARG A 73 22.96 -12.24 8.77
C ARG A 73 21.83 -11.24 8.69
N ILE A 74 20.61 -11.71 8.63
CA ILE A 74 19.42 -10.84 8.62
C ILE A 74 19.36 -10.04 9.94
N ARG A 75 19.49 -8.72 9.85
CA ARG A 75 19.43 -7.79 10.98
C ARG A 75 18.09 -7.10 11.09
N ALA A 76 17.42 -6.85 9.94
CA ALA A 76 16.03 -6.41 9.92
C ALA A 76 15.20 -7.28 9.01
N LEU A 77 13.97 -7.55 9.46
CA LEU A 77 12.90 -8.17 8.70
C LEU A 77 11.77 -7.16 8.52
N ILE A 78 11.41 -6.86 7.28
CA ILE A 78 10.29 -5.99 6.94
C ILE A 78 9.22 -6.85 6.27
N LEU A 79 8.09 -7.05 6.95
CA LEU A 79 6.95 -7.77 6.41
C LEU A 79 5.99 -6.82 5.70
N VAL A 80 5.59 -7.20 4.51
CA VAL A 80 4.68 -6.44 3.65
C VAL A 80 3.61 -7.35 3.04
N PRO A 81 2.40 -6.85 2.76
CA PRO A 81 1.28 -7.68 2.31
C PRO A 81 1.43 -8.22 0.87
N THR A 82 2.15 -7.52 0.00
CA THR A 82 2.18 -7.84 -1.44
C THR A 82 3.60 -7.90 -2.00
N ARG A 83 3.74 -8.63 -3.11
CA ARG A 83 5.01 -8.78 -3.84
C ARG A 83 5.52 -7.45 -4.37
N GLU A 84 4.61 -6.66 -4.93
CA GLU A 84 4.91 -5.36 -5.51
C GLU A 84 5.45 -4.41 -4.43
N LEU A 85 4.83 -4.43 -3.25
CA LEU A 85 5.32 -3.63 -2.13
C LEU A 85 6.68 -4.14 -1.62
N ALA A 86 6.93 -5.46 -1.64
CA ALA A 86 8.23 -6.00 -1.28
C ALA A 86 9.34 -5.48 -2.19
N VAL A 87 9.12 -5.50 -3.50
CA VAL A 87 10.06 -4.97 -4.50
C VAL A 87 10.24 -3.46 -4.33
N GLN A 88 9.15 -2.73 -4.11
CA GLN A 88 9.20 -1.27 -3.94
C GLN A 88 9.96 -0.86 -2.67
N VAL A 89 9.67 -1.49 -1.53
CA VAL A 89 10.34 -1.20 -0.26
C VAL A 89 11.82 -1.56 -0.35
N GLU A 90 12.15 -2.70 -0.95
CA GLU A 90 13.55 -3.11 -1.16
C GLU A 90 14.31 -2.12 -2.05
N ALA A 91 13.72 -1.68 -3.15
CA ALA A 91 14.31 -0.67 -4.02
C ALA A 91 14.59 0.66 -3.27
N ASN A 92 13.69 1.07 -2.37
CA ASN A 92 13.90 2.22 -1.51
C ASN A 92 15.06 1.98 -0.52
N VAL A 93 15.12 0.78 0.11
CA VAL A 93 16.24 0.41 0.99
C VAL A 93 17.56 0.52 0.26
N ALA A 94 17.65 -0.06 -0.95
CA ALA A 94 18.87 -0.02 -1.77
C ALA A 94 19.27 1.42 -2.15
N GLN A 95 18.30 2.27 -2.50
CA GLN A 95 18.55 3.67 -2.82
C GLN A 95 19.05 4.48 -1.61
N TYR A 96 18.42 4.29 -0.43
CA TYR A 96 18.85 4.99 0.78
C TYR A 96 20.19 4.48 1.30
N ALA A 97 20.49 3.19 1.09
CA ALA A 97 21.77 2.57 1.46
C ALA A 97 22.91 2.82 0.45
N LYS A 98 22.70 3.62 -0.61
CA LYS A 98 23.65 3.81 -1.72
C LYS A 98 25.08 4.11 -1.28
N HIS A 99 25.26 4.84 -0.20
CA HIS A 99 26.56 5.22 0.34
C HIS A 99 26.95 4.40 1.60
N LEU A 100 26.27 3.28 1.84
CA LEU A 100 26.52 2.37 2.96
C LEU A 100 26.90 0.96 2.44
N HIS A 101 27.60 0.20 3.27
CA HIS A 101 27.95 -1.20 2.97
C HIS A 101 26.89 -2.17 3.53
N LEU A 102 25.61 -1.90 3.25
CA LEU A 102 24.49 -2.74 3.66
C LEU A 102 23.81 -3.35 2.45
N THR A 103 23.38 -4.60 2.62
CA THR A 103 22.74 -5.37 1.54
C THR A 103 21.28 -5.65 1.87
N SER A 104 20.42 -5.58 0.86
CA SER A 104 18.99 -5.86 0.98
C SER A 104 18.51 -6.85 -0.06
N MET A 105 17.33 -7.40 0.18
CA MET A 105 16.68 -8.34 -0.73
C MET A 105 15.17 -8.33 -0.52
N ALA A 106 14.42 -8.39 -1.64
CA ALA A 106 12.99 -8.70 -1.62
C ALA A 106 12.74 -10.20 -1.76
N MET A 107 11.83 -10.74 -0.91
CA MET A 107 11.43 -12.15 -0.89
C MET A 107 9.90 -12.27 -1.00
N TYR A 108 9.43 -12.93 -2.06
CA TYR A 108 8.00 -13.07 -2.31
C TYR A 108 7.66 -14.32 -3.13
N GLY A 109 6.43 -14.79 -3.03
CA GLY A 109 5.96 -15.99 -3.71
C GLY A 109 5.62 -15.77 -5.18
N GLY A 110 5.35 -16.88 -5.91
CA GLY A 110 4.93 -16.89 -7.32
C GLY A 110 6.05 -16.67 -8.33
N VAL A 111 7.28 -16.76 -7.87
CA VAL A 111 8.51 -16.87 -8.66
C VAL A 111 9.35 -18.03 -8.13
N ASP A 112 10.34 -18.46 -8.90
CA ASP A 112 11.28 -19.49 -8.46
C ASP A 112 11.96 -19.09 -7.13
N SER A 113 12.10 -20.05 -6.21
CA SER A 113 12.72 -19.84 -4.91
C SER A 113 14.25 -19.98 -4.93
N GLU A 114 14.81 -20.67 -5.89
CA GLU A 114 16.26 -20.96 -5.92
C GLU A 114 17.13 -19.69 -6.01
N PRO A 115 16.83 -18.68 -6.84
CA PRO A 115 17.55 -17.42 -6.81
C PRO A 115 17.50 -16.71 -5.45
N GLN A 116 16.33 -16.78 -4.76
CA GLN A 116 16.15 -16.18 -3.45
C GLN A 116 16.99 -16.92 -2.39
N LYS A 117 17.02 -18.26 -2.41
CA LYS A 117 17.88 -19.07 -1.52
C LYS A 117 19.36 -18.77 -1.73
N LYS A 118 19.80 -18.72 -2.99
CA LYS A 118 21.20 -18.38 -3.32
C LYS A 118 21.60 -17.04 -2.72
N ARG A 119 20.75 -16.02 -2.86
CA ARG A 119 21.00 -14.70 -2.32
C ARG A 119 21.07 -14.69 -0.79
N LEU A 120 20.23 -15.50 -0.11
CA LEU A 120 20.30 -15.66 1.35
C LEU A 120 21.63 -16.27 1.82
N ILE A 121 22.16 -17.25 1.06
CA ILE A 121 23.46 -17.88 1.36
C ILE A 121 24.60 -16.86 1.21
N GLU A 122 24.55 -15.96 0.23
CA GLU A 122 25.49 -14.87 0.07
C GLU A 122 25.46 -13.89 1.26
N GLY A 123 24.31 -13.88 1.98
CA GLY A 123 24.05 -13.06 3.16
C GLY A 123 23.51 -11.69 2.83
N ILE A 124 22.56 -11.26 3.64
CA ILE A 124 21.87 -9.99 3.54
C ILE A 124 21.67 -9.38 4.94
N ASP A 125 21.64 -8.05 5.02
CA ASP A 125 21.38 -7.33 6.26
C ASP A 125 19.87 -7.06 6.45
N ILE A 126 19.17 -6.71 5.37
CA ILE A 126 17.75 -6.31 5.42
C ILE A 126 16.95 -7.20 4.46
N LEU A 127 15.99 -7.93 5.03
CA LEU A 127 15.04 -8.76 4.29
C LEU A 127 13.68 -8.09 4.23
N VAL A 128 13.19 -7.80 3.04
CA VAL A 128 11.80 -7.38 2.81
C VAL A 128 11.01 -8.58 2.29
N ALA A 129 9.97 -9.02 2.99
CA ALA A 129 9.31 -10.27 2.66
C ALA A 129 7.79 -10.23 2.72
N THR A 130 7.13 -11.06 1.90
CA THR A 130 5.73 -11.42 2.10
C THR A 130 5.61 -12.62 3.04
N PRO A 131 4.61 -12.66 3.96
CA PRO A 131 4.53 -13.67 5.02
C PRO A 131 4.59 -15.13 4.50
N GLY A 132 3.80 -15.47 3.48
CA GLY A 132 3.73 -16.85 2.99
C GLY A 132 5.06 -17.38 2.44
N ARG A 133 5.82 -16.61 1.63
CA ARG A 133 7.13 -17.05 1.11
C ARG A 133 8.18 -17.13 2.22
N LEU A 134 8.12 -16.22 3.18
CA LEU A 134 9.02 -16.26 4.33
C LEU A 134 8.84 -17.55 5.12
N LEU A 135 7.61 -17.95 5.44
CA LEU A 135 7.31 -19.21 6.12
C LEU A 135 7.74 -20.43 5.31
N ASP A 136 7.47 -20.42 4.00
CA ASP A 136 7.89 -21.51 3.10
C ASP A 136 9.40 -21.74 3.19
N LEU A 137 10.23 -20.70 3.05
CA LEU A 137 11.68 -20.81 3.14
C LEU A 137 12.20 -21.04 4.58
N ALA A 138 11.48 -20.57 5.59
CA ALA A 138 11.80 -20.85 6.99
C ALA A 138 11.59 -22.33 7.32
N HIS A 139 10.56 -22.99 6.80
CA HIS A 139 10.34 -24.43 6.92
C HIS A 139 11.47 -25.23 6.25
N GLN A 140 12.03 -24.72 5.17
CA GLN A 140 13.16 -25.33 4.47
C GLN A 140 14.51 -25.07 5.16
N ARG A 141 14.54 -24.43 6.34
CA ARG A 141 15.74 -24.04 7.10
C ARG A 141 16.73 -23.19 6.31
N ALA A 142 16.22 -22.41 5.34
CA ALA A 142 17.04 -21.52 4.51
C ALA A 142 17.24 -20.12 5.16
N LEU A 143 16.64 -19.86 6.32
CA LEU A 143 16.64 -18.58 7.00
C LEU A 143 17.21 -18.72 8.42
N HIS A 144 18.03 -17.74 8.82
CA HIS A 144 18.59 -17.60 10.15
C HIS A 144 18.30 -16.20 10.69
N PHE A 145 17.64 -16.11 11.84
CA PHE A 145 17.22 -14.86 12.47
C PHE A 145 18.00 -14.54 13.76
N ASP A 146 19.08 -15.27 14.04
CA ASP A 146 19.83 -15.16 15.30
C ASP A 146 20.36 -13.75 15.58
N GLU A 147 20.62 -12.97 14.51
CA GLU A 147 21.14 -11.61 14.58
C GLU A 147 20.06 -10.54 14.31
N LEU A 148 18.79 -10.95 14.27
CA LEU A 148 17.70 -10.02 14.01
C LEU A 148 17.56 -9.00 15.14
N LYS A 149 17.60 -7.71 14.80
CA LYS A 149 17.47 -6.59 15.72
C LYS A 149 16.17 -5.81 15.55
N ALA A 150 15.54 -5.90 14.39
CA ALA A 150 14.29 -5.19 14.11
C ALA A 150 13.32 -6.01 13.28
N LEU A 151 12.05 -5.96 13.67
CA LEU A 151 10.90 -6.41 12.90
C LEU A 151 10.04 -5.22 12.55
N VAL A 152 9.73 -5.05 11.25
CA VAL A 152 8.79 -4.04 10.77
C VAL A 152 7.59 -4.73 10.14
N LEU A 153 6.38 -4.30 10.52
CA LEU A 153 5.16 -4.61 9.79
C LEU A 153 4.69 -3.36 9.06
N ASP A 154 4.82 -3.33 7.75
CA ASP A 154 4.29 -2.22 6.94
C ASP A 154 2.96 -2.60 6.29
N GLU A 155 2.00 -1.67 6.29
CA GLU A 155 0.62 -1.90 5.89
C GLU A 155 -0.04 -3.06 6.68
N ALA A 156 0.09 -3.02 8.01
CA ALA A 156 -0.41 -4.08 8.90
C ALA A 156 -1.91 -4.33 8.75
N ASP A 157 -2.73 -3.29 8.58
CA ASP A 157 -4.17 -3.39 8.30
C ASP A 157 -4.45 -4.24 7.06
N ARG A 158 -3.64 -4.11 6.02
CA ARG A 158 -3.78 -4.93 4.81
C ARG A 158 -3.37 -6.38 5.02
N MET A 159 -2.33 -6.62 5.82
CA MET A 159 -1.96 -8.00 6.17
C MET A 159 -3.08 -8.69 6.95
N VAL A 160 -3.76 -7.97 7.83
CA VAL A 160 -4.96 -8.46 8.54
C VAL A 160 -6.10 -8.73 7.56
N ASP A 161 -6.44 -7.79 6.69
CA ASP A 161 -7.49 -7.93 5.66
C ASP A 161 -7.25 -9.12 4.71
N MET A 162 -6.00 -9.45 4.43
CA MET A 162 -5.59 -10.57 3.59
C MET A 162 -5.48 -11.91 4.34
N GLY A 163 -5.74 -11.92 5.66
CA GLY A 163 -5.74 -13.12 6.48
C GLY A 163 -4.35 -13.63 6.90
N PHE A 164 -3.32 -12.78 6.85
CA PHE A 164 -1.95 -13.16 7.22
C PHE A 164 -1.66 -13.16 8.73
N VAL A 165 -2.66 -12.91 9.58
CA VAL A 165 -2.47 -12.81 11.03
C VAL A 165 -1.78 -14.06 11.60
N ASP A 166 -2.27 -15.25 11.25
CA ASP A 166 -1.70 -16.51 11.74
C ASP A 166 -0.30 -16.77 11.18
N ASP A 167 -0.05 -16.37 9.94
CA ASP A 167 1.29 -16.49 9.34
C ASP A 167 2.28 -15.56 10.03
N ILE A 168 1.88 -14.34 10.34
CA ILE A 168 2.71 -13.38 11.09
C ILE A 168 3.03 -13.91 12.48
N LYS A 169 2.07 -14.49 13.21
CA LYS A 169 2.30 -15.11 14.52
C LYS A 169 3.35 -16.23 14.44
N LYS A 170 3.19 -17.14 13.46
CA LYS A 170 4.17 -18.22 13.23
C LYS A 170 5.57 -17.73 12.86
N ILE A 171 5.66 -16.59 12.18
CA ILE A 171 6.94 -15.93 11.91
C ILE A 171 7.52 -15.43 13.22
N MET A 172 6.75 -14.70 14.01
CA MET A 172 7.19 -14.11 15.28
C MET A 172 7.73 -15.13 16.27
N GLU A 173 7.11 -16.32 16.34
CA GLU A 173 7.59 -17.46 17.16
C GLU A 173 8.99 -17.95 16.80
N ARG A 174 9.51 -17.57 15.63
CA ARG A 174 10.85 -17.96 15.13
C ARG A 174 11.90 -16.86 15.28
N LEU A 175 11.48 -15.67 15.71
CA LEU A 175 12.35 -14.51 15.83
C LEU A 175 12.88 -14.40 17.28
N PRO A 176 14.08 -13.85 17.50
CA PRO A 176 14.58 -13.59 18.84
C PRO A 176 13.70 -12.59 19.60
N ASP A 177 13.56 -12.77 20.92
CA ASP A 177 12.75 -11.88 21.75
C ASP A 177 13.34 -10.48 21.88
N ASN A 178 14.67 -10.38 21.92
CA ASN A 178 15.38 -9.10 22.02
C ASN A 178 15.50 -8.45 20.64
N ARG A 179 14.40 -7.85 20.18
CA ARG A 179 14.31 -7.09 18.94
C ARG A 179 13.45 -5.85 19.11
N GLN A 180 13.66 -4.86 18.30
CA GLN A 180 12.77 -3.71 18.16
C GLN A 180 11.59 -4.08 17.25
N ASN A 181 10.36 -3.73 17.63
CA ASN A 181 9.16 -3.99 16.86
C ASN A 181 8.54 -2.68 16.38
N LEU A 182 8.34 -2.57 15.07
CA LEU A 182 7.81 -1.39 14.42
C LEU A 182 6.57 -1.77 13.61
N LEU A 183 5.43 -1.19 13.94
CA LEU A 183 4.18 -1.41 13.22
C LEU A 183 3.71 -0.13 12.55
N PHE A 184 3.53 -0.20 11.23
CA PHE A 184 2.99 0.87 10.40
C PHE A 184 1.68 0.43 9.76
N SER A 185 0.64 1.26 9.91
CA SER A 185 -0.68 0.98 9.39
C SER A 185 -1.38 2.27 8.95
N ALA A 186 -2.30 2.18 7.99
CA ALA A 186 -3.16 3.31 7.65
C ALA A 186 -4.36 3.40 8.59
N THR A 187 -4.80 2.27 9.15
CA THR A 187 -5.94 2.18 10.07
C THR A 187 -5.58 1.34 11.30
N MET A 188 -6.21 1.64 12.43
CA MET A 188 -5.99 0.93 13.69
C MET A 188 -7.29 0.24 14.13
N THR A 189 -7.66 -0.82 13.41
CA THR A 189 -8.82 -1.67 13.74
C THR A 189 -8.55 -2.54 14.98
N GLY A 190 -9.60 -3.19 15.52
CA GLY A 190 -9.45 -4.11 16.67
C GLY A 190 -8.45 -5.22 16.39
N ASP A 191 -8.46 -5.79 15.18
CA ASP A 191 -7.55 -6.87 14.80
C ASP A 191 -6.11 -6.39 14.60
N VAL A 192 -5.91 -5.18 14.07
CA VAL A 192 -4.57 -4.56 13.97
C VAL A 192 -4.01 -4.26 15.34
N ARG A 193 -4.87 -3.78 16.28
CA ARG A 193 -4.47 -3.61 17.70
C ARG A 193 -4.10 -4.94 18.35
N ALA A 194 -4.91 -5.98 18.15
CA ALA A 194 -4.62 -7.31 18.68
C ALA A 194 -3.30 -7.85 18.12
N LEU A 195 -3.00 -7.61 16.85
CA LEU A 195 -1.71 -7.94 16.26
C LEU A 195 -0.59 -7.13 16.91
N ALA A 196 -0.74 -5.82 17.07
CA ALA A 196 0.24 -4.93 17.69
C ALA A 196 0.55 -5.34 19.15
N TYR A 197 -0.48 -5.65 19.94
CA TYR A 197 -0.29 -6.13 21.33
C TYR A 197 0.26 -7.56 21.38
N GLY A 198 0.08 -8.38 20.37
CA GLY A 198 0.69 -9.71 20.26
C GLY A 198 2.22 -9.67 20.02
N PHE A 199 2.80 -8.49 19.72
CA PHE A 199 4.26 -8.31 19.70
C PHE A 199 4.87 -8.32 21.11
N SER A 200 4.05 -8.23 22.14
CA SER A 200 4.42 -7.89 23.48
C SER A 200 4.12 -9.06 24.42
N ASP A 201 5.14 -9.68 24.96
CA ASP A 201 5.03 -10.12 26.33
C ASP A 201 4.74 -8.90 27.20
N SER A 202 3.86 -8.99 28.16
CA SER A 202 3.19 -7.98 29.01
C SER A 202 3.98 -6.73 29.47
N LYS A 203 5.19 -6.53 29.02
CA LYS A 203 6.09 -5.40 29.35
C LYS A 203 6.12 -4.27 28.32
N MET A 204 5.51 -4.45 27.14
CA MET A 204 5.65 -3.51 26.00
C MET A 204 4.64 -2.36 25.98
N THR A 205 3.56 -2.39 26.73
CA THR A 205 2.57 -1.31 26.76
C THR A 205 3.14 0.04 27.20
N ASP A 206 4.24 0.04 27.94
CA ASP A 206 4.88 1.26 28.45
C ASP A 206 6.02 1.79 27.56
N LEU A 207 6.42 1.06 26.50
CA LEU A 207 7.57 1.38 25.67
C LEU A 207 7.22 1.70 24.21
N ALA A 208 6.01 1.37 23.75
CA ALA A 208 5.58 1.67 22.40
C ALA A 208 5.08 3.11 22.27
N ALA A 209 5.70 3.90 21.43
CA ALA A 209 5.18 5.21 21.07
C ALA A 209 4.05 5.04 20.02
N ASP A 210 2.83 5.42 20.37
CA ASP A 210 1.70 5.48 19.45
C ASP A 210 1.72 6.85 18.76
N ILE A 211 2.23 6.89 17.53
CA ILE A 211 2.26 8.08 16.70
C ILE A 211 1.07 8.06 15.76
N SER A 212 0.00 8.71 16.16
CA SER A 212 -1.18 8.89 15.31
C SER A 212 -1.09 10.20 14.55
N ILE A 213 -0.62 10.13 13.32
CA ILE A 213 -0.75 11.24 12.39
C ILE A 213 -2.18 11.17 11.88
N SER A 214 -3.07 11.99 12.43
CA SER A 214 -4.49 12.03 12.04
C SER A 214 -4.60 11.95 10.53
N PRO A 215 -5.35 10.98 9.97
CA PRO A 215 -5.55 10.92 8.54
C PRO A 215 -6.13 12.27 8.16
N ASN A 216 -5.39 13.01 7.36
CA ASN A 216 -5.95 14.23 6.83
C ASN A 216 -7.15 13.83 5.98
N ILE A 217 -8.35 13.91 6.55
CA ILE A 217 -9.62 13.96 5.78
C ILE A 217 -9.49 15.06 4.71
N ARG A 218 -8.60 16.03 4.93
CA ARG A 218 -8.14 17.01 3.95
C ARG A 218 -7.41 16.42 2.74
N ALA A 219 -6.80 15.23 2.80
CA ALA A 219 -6.26 14.59 1.58
C ALA A 219 -7.40 14.14 0.65
N ALA A 220 -8.53 13.73 1.19
CA ALA A 220 -9.76 13.54 0.41
C ALA A 220 -10.39 14.87 0.00
N ALA A 221 -10.11 15.96 0.68
CA ALA A 221 -10.63 17.30 0.35
C ALA A 221 -10.02 17.89 -0.94
N ASN A 222 -8.83 17.46 -1.33
CA ASN A 222 -8.20 17.87 -2.60
C ASN A 222 -8.61 16.97 -3.77
N ILE A 223 -9.35 15.88 -3.52
CA ILE A 223 -9.86 14.98 -4.54
C ILE A 223 -11.30 15.37 -4.87
N LYS A 224 -11.53 15.78 -6.11
CA LYS A 224 -12.89 16.02 -6.60
C LYS A 224 -13.61 14.69 -6.74
N GLN A 225 -14.55 14.41 -5.83
CA GLN A 225 -15.30 13.17 -5.79
C GLN A 225 -16.72 13.39 -6.34
N TRP A 226 -17.12 12.53 -7.26
CA TRP A 226 -18.49 12.51 -7.77
C TRP A 226 -18.89 11.11 -8.23
N LEU A 227 -20.17 10.88 -8.30
CA LEU A 227 -20.73 9.61 -8.73
C LEU A 227 -21.78 9.79 -9.82
N ILE A 228 -21.98 8.74 -10.60
CA ILE A 228 -23.05 8.62 -11.58
C ILE A 228 -23.88 7.41 -11.21
N THR A 229 -25.18 7.59 -11.08
CA THR A 229 -26.09 6.44 -10.97
C THR A 229 -26.32 5.88 -12.37
N VAL A 230 -26.19 4.55 -12.51
CA VAL A 230 -26.21 3.89 -13.81
C VAL A 230 -26.71 2.44 -13.67
N ASP A 231 -27.42 1.92 -14.66
CA ASP A 231 -27.78 0.50 -14.65
C ASP A 231 -26.53 -0.37 -14.91
N LYS A 232 -26.47 -1.51 -14.25
CA LYS A 232 -25.32 -2.43 -14.28
C LYS A 232 -24.88 -2.84 -15.69
N ASP A 233 -25.83 -3.05 -16.58
CA ASP A 233 -25.59 -3.47 -17.97
C ASP A 233 -25.06 -2.35 -18.87
N THR A 234 -25.23 -1.09 -18.45
CA THR A 234 -24.77 0.08 -19.20
C THR A 234 -23.49 0.72 -18.64
N LYS A 235 -22.98 0.25 -17.46
CA LYS A 235 -21.75 0.79 -16.84
C LYS A 235 -20.56 0.87 -17.83
N SER A 236 -20.33 -0.18 -18.63
CA SER A 236 -19.18 -0.19 -19.56
C SER A 236 -19.35 0.76 -20.75
N ALA A 237 -20.59 0.97 -21.19
CA ALA A 237 -20.88 1.95 -22.23
C ALA A 237 -20.69 3.38 -21.72
N LEU A 238 -21.19 3.66 -20.52
CA LEU A 238 -20.99 4.92 -19.83
C LEU A 238 -19.50 5.22 -19.60
N LEU A 239 -18.73 4.26 -19.11
CA LEU A 239 -17.29 4.43 -18.94
C LEU A 239 -16.58 4.78 -20.24
N SER A 240 -16.92 4.08 -21.34
CA SER A 240 -16.36 4.36 -22.67
C SER A 240 -16.73 5.76 -23.17
N HIS A 241 -17.97 6.18 -22.91
CA HIS A 241 -18.45 7.52 -23.26
C HIS A 241 -17.65 8.59 -22.50
N LEU A 242 -17.47 8.44 -21.16
CA LEU A 242 -16.69 9.38 -20.36
C LEU A 242 -15.22 9.48 -20.80
N ILE A 243 -14.61 8.34 -21.12
CA ILE A 243 -13.23 8.29 -21.61
C ILE A 243 -13.08 9.11 -22.91
N ASN A 244 -14.00 8.93 -23.85
CA ASN A 244 -13.93 9.58 -25.16
C ASN A 244 -14.32 11.06 -25.10
N GLU A 245 -15.43 11.40 -24.44
CA GLU A 245 -15.95 12.78 -24.35
C GLU A 245 -15.04 13.71 -23.56
N GLN A 246 -14.36 13.20 -22.53
CA GLN A 246 -13.48 13.99 -21.68
C GLN A 246 -12.00 13.82 -22.02
N GLU A 247 -11.68 13.12 -23.10
CA GLU A 247 -10.31 12.88 -23.60
C GLU A 247 -9.34 12.50 -22.48
N TRP A 248 -9.69 11.45 -21.70
CA TRP A 248 -8.90 11.08 -20.54
C TRP A 248 -7.47 10.64 -20.91
N ASP A 249 -6.49 11.26 -20.28
CA ASP A 249 -5.07 10.90 -20.48
C ASP A 249 -4.75 9.54 -19.91
N GLN A 250 -5.07 9.33 -18.63
CA GLN A 250 -4.79 8.10 -17.91
C GLN A 250 -5.80 7.90 -16.77
N ALA A 251 -6.19 6.63 -16.52
CA ALA A 251 -7.06 6.30 -15.41
C ALA A 251 -6.79 4.90 -14.86
N LEU A 252 -6.90 4.79 -13.51
CA LEU A 252 -6.96 3.52 -12.80
C LEU A 252 -8.42 3.19 -12.49
N ILE A 253 -8.88 2.03 -12.97
CA ILE A 253 -10.28 1.62 -12.91
C ILE A 253 -10.39 0.41 -12.00
N PHE A 254 -11.15 0.54 -10.91
CA PHE A 254 -11.34 -0.52 -9.93
C PHE A 254 -12.59 -1.34 -10.21
N THR A 255 -12.40 -2.67 -10.26
CA THR A 255 -13.47 -3.66 -10.26
C THR A 255 -13.38 -4.52 -9.01
N GLU A 256 -14.49 -5.12 -8.60
CA GLU A 256 -14.52 -5.97 -7.41
C GLU A 256 -13.90 -7.34 -7.69
N LYS A 257 -14.26 -7.97 -8.81
CA LYS A 257 -13.92 -9.36 -9.12
C LYS A 257 -12.99 -9.46 -10.34
N LYS A 258 -12.06 -10.43 -10.29
CA LYS A 258 -11.11 -10.69 -11.39
C LYS A 258 -11.77 -10.94 -12.75
N HIS A 259 -12.89 -11.68 -12.79
CA HIS A 259 -13.60 -11.93 -14.03
C HIS A 259 -14.28 -10.66 -14.58
N ASN A 260 -14.69 -9.72 -13.72
CA ASN A 260 -15.19 -8.42 -14.14
C ASN A 260 -14.10 -7.59 -14.80
N ALA A 261 -12.86 -7.66 -14.28
CA ALA A 261 -11.72 -6.97 -14.88
C ALA A 261 -11.46 -7.43 -16.30
N ALA A 262 -11.34 -8.74 -16.54
CA ALA A 262 -11.14 -9.30 -17.87
C ALA A 262 -12.31 -8.99 -18.83
N LYS A 263 -13.55 -9.08 -18.33
CA LYS A 263 -14.74 -8.72 -19.12
C LYS A 263 -14.74 -7.25 -19.52
N LEU A 264 -14.37 -6.36 -18.60
CA LEU A 264 -14.32 -4.93 -18.85
C LEU A 264 -13.24 -4.58 -19.89
N VAL A 265 -12.05 -5.21 -19.82
CA VAL A 265 -11.00 -5.07 -20.86
C VAL A 265 -11.60 -5.37 -22.23
N ALA A 266 -12.20 -6.55 -22.41
CA ALA A 266 -12.79 -6.95 -23.69
C ALA A 266 -13.92 -6.02 -24.17
N GLN A 267 -14.70 -5.44 -23.25
CA GLN A 267 -15.75 -4.48 -23.57
C GLN A 267 -15.20 -3.12 -24.03
N LEU A 268 -14.11 -2.66 -23.43
CA LEU A 268 -13.42 -1.41 -23.82
C LEU A 268 -12.72 -1.58 -25.17
N GLU A 269 -12.02 -2.70 -25.38
CA GLU A 269 -11.36 -3.03 -26.65
C GLU A 269 -12.34 -3.07 -27.84
N LYS A 270 -13.53 -3.66 -27.66
CA LYS A 270 -14.61 -3.64 -28.67
C LYS A 270 -15.08 -2.23 -29.05
N ARG A 271 -14.79 -1.23 -28.21
CA ARG A 271 -15.10 0.19 -28.42
C ARG A 271 -13.87 1.02 -28.83
N GLY A 272 -12.75 0.33 -29.19
CA GLY A 272 -11.52 0.98 -29.62
C GLY A 272 -10.66 1.56 -28.48
N ILE A 273 -10.98 1.24 -27.23
CA ILE A 273 -10.23 1.74 -26.06
C ILE A 273 -9.25 0.66 -25.60
N LYS A 274 -7.95 0.91 -25.75
CA LYS A 274 -6.89 0.00 -25.31
C LYS A 274 -6.78 0.03 -23.78
N ALA A 275 -7.07 -1.09 -23.14
CA ALA A 275 -6.97 -1.29 -21.70
C ALA A 275 -6.34 -2.64 -21.37
N ASP A 276 -5.76 -2.79 -20.19
CA ASP A 276 -5.32 -4.10 -19.67
C ASP A 276 -5.64 -4.20 -18.17
N SER A 277 -5.50 -5.41 -17.62
CA SER A 277 -5.93 -5.66 -16.24
C SER A 277 -4.87 -6.34 -15.38
N ILE A 278 -4.81 -5.93 -14.11
CA ILE A 278 -4.01 -6.58 -13.06
C ILE A 278 -4.95 -7.23 -12.05
N HIS A 279 -4.82 -8.56 -11.88
CA HIS A 279 -5.57 -9.35 -10.91
C HIS A 279 -4.77 -10.60 -10.49
N GLY A 280 -5.24 -11.34 -9.49
CA GLY A 280 -4.50 -12.44 -8.87
C GLY A 280 -4.11 -13.59 -9.80
N ASP A 281 -4.81 -13.81 -10.92
CA ASP A 281 -4.52 -14.88 -11.87
C ASP A 281 -3.45 -14.52 -12.92
N ARG A 282 -3.01 -13.26 -12.98
CA ARG A 282 -1.91 -12.85 -13.86
C ARG A 282 -0.57 -13.28 -13.27
N SER A 283 0.33 -13.80 -14.11
CA SER A 283 1.70 -14.10 -13.69
C SER A 283 2.42 -12.82 -13.24
N GLN A 284 3.42 -12.97 -12.36
CA GLN A 284 4.16 -11.82 -11.84
C GLN A 284 4.84 -11.03 -12.97
N ALA A 285 5.48 -11.72 -13.92
CA ALA A 285 6.11 -11.08 -15.09
C ALA A 285 5.11 -10.25 -15.92
N MET A 286 3.87 -10.77 -16.09
CA MET A 286 2.84 -10.04 -16.83
C MET A 286 2.37 -8.81 -16.04
N ARG A 287 2.22 -8.91 -14.72
CA ARG A 287 1.84 -7.77 -13.85
C ARG A 287 2.87 -6.66 -13.89
N GLU A 288 4.17 -7.02 -13.82
CA GLU A 288 5.29 -6.07 -13.91
C GLU A 288 5.32 -5.38 -15.29
N LYS A 289 5.12 -6.15 -16.37
CA LYS A 289 5.04 -5.60 -17.74
C LYS A 289 3.91 -4.60 -17.87
N ILE A 290 2.69 -4.97 -17.45
CA ILE A 290 1.50 -4.10 -17.52
C ILE A 290 1.72 -2.82 -16.70
N LEU A 291 2.29 -2.97 -15.50
CA LEU A 291 2.57 -1.83 -14.63
C LEU A 291 3.62 -0.89 -15.24
N ALA A 292 4.67 -1.44 -15.86
CA ALA A 292 5.67 -0.65 -16.57
C ALA A 292 5.06 0.14 -17.74
N GLN A 293 4.21 -0.50 -18.55
CA GLN A 293 3.49 0.16 -19.63
C GLN A 293 2.52 1.24 -19.14
N PHE A 294 1.87 1.02 -17.99
CA PHE A 294 1.02 2.02 -17.39
C PHE A 294 1.84 3.20 -16.83
N LYS A 295 2.97 2.96 -16.17
CA LYS A 295 3.86 4.01 -15.67
C LYS A 295 4.47 4.86 -16.79
N SER A 296 4.80 4.26 -17.93
CA SER A 296 5.35 4.97 -19.09
C SER A 296 4.30 5.73 -19.90
N GLY A 297 3.00 5.55 -19.62
CA GLY A 297 1.91 6.13 -20.40
C GLY A 297 1.59 5.38 -21.71
N GLU A 298 2.30 4.29 -22.04
CA GLU A 298 1.99 3.43 -23.18
C GLU A 298 0.60 2.77 -23.03
N LEU A 299 0.26 2.37 -21.82
CA LEU A 299 -1.07 1.92 -21.42
C LEU A 299 -1.78 3.06 -20.68
N LYS A 300 -2.89 3.54 -21.20
CA LYS A 300 -3.64 4.65 -20.59
C LYS A 300 -4.65 4.20 -19.53
N TYR A 301 -5.26 3.02 -19.71
CA TYR A 301 -6.35 2.55 -18.84
C TYR A 301 -5.98 1.22 -18.22
N LEU A 302 -5.75 1.25 -16.90
CA LEU A 302 -5.43 0.07 -16.09
C LEU A 302 -6.65 -0.33 -15.28
N ILE A 303 -7.12 -1.57 -15.48
CA ILE A 303 -8.21 -2.15 -14.70
C ILE A 303 -7.61 -3.03 -13.61
N ALA A 304 -8.00 -2.82 -12.36
CA ALA A 304 -7.44 -3.57 -11.24
C ALA A 304 -8.52 -4.01 -10.25
N THR A 305 -8.32 -5.17 -9.63
CA THR A 305 -9.07 -5.51 -8.41
C THR A 305 -8.45 -4.81 -7.20
N GLY A 306 -9.25 -4.51 -6.19
CA GLY A 306 -8.79 -3.82 -4.99
C GLY A 306 -7.53 -4.45 -4.39
N VAL A 307 -7.49 -5.79 -4.27
CA VAL A 307 -6.32 -6.53 -3.77
C VAL A 307 -5.10 -6.37 -4.67
N ALA A 308 -5.27 -6.46 -5.99
CA ALA A 308 -4.16 -6.42 -6.94
C ALA A 308 -3.57 -5.00 -7.13
N ALA A 309 -4.38 -3.96 -6.92
CA ALA A 309 -3.93 -2.57 -6.99
C ALA A 309 -3.25 -2.08 -5.70
N ARG A 310 -3.38 -2.85 -4.62
CA ARG A 310 -2.73 -2.53 -3.35
C ARG A 310 -1.22 -2.70 -3.49
N GLY A 311 -0.46 -1.77 -2.94
CA GLY A 311 1.00 -1.79 -3.02
C GLY A 311 1.59 -1.45 -4.39
N LEU A 312 0.76 -1.18 -5.41
CA LEU A 312 1.27 -0.67 -6.67
C LEU A 312 1.82 0.75 -6.47
N ASP A 313 3.10 0.92 -6.74
CA ASP A 313 3.69 2.22 -6.92
C ASP A 313 3.26 2.75 -8.30
N ILE A 314 2.09 3.34 -8.32
CA ILE A 314 1.59 4.09 -9.46
C ILE A 314 1.75 5.55 -9.09
N GLY A 315 2.47 6.28 -9.92
CA GLY A 315 2.64 7.71 -9.77
C GLY A 315 1.30 8.43 -9.60
N GLU A 316 1.34 9.72 -9.46
CA GLU A 316 0.15 10.53 -9.29
C GLU A 316 -0.76 10.44 -10.52
N LEU A 317 -1.97 9.95 -10.32
CA LEU A 317 -2.96 9.79 -11.39
C LEU A 317 -3.90 11.00 -11.40
N SER A 318 -4.26 11.45 -12.60
CA SER A 318 -5.31 12.45 -12.75
C SER A 318 -6.68 11.92 -12.35
N ARG A 319 -6.95 10.61 -12.61
CA ARG A 319 -8.26 10.00 -12.40
C ARG A 319 -8.22 8.60 -11.82
N VAL A 320 -9.15 8.37 -10.89
CA VAL A 320 -9.48 7.05 -10.34
C VAL A 320 -10.96 6.78 -10.56
N VAL A 321 -11.29 5.60 -11.04
CA VAL A 321 -12.68 5.20 -11.29
C VAL A 321 -13.03 3.97 -10.44
N ASN A 322 -14.03 4.08 -9.58
CA ASN A 322 -14.67 2.91 -8.96
C ASN A 322 -15.78 2.42 -9.91
N TYR A 323 -15.44 1.50 -10.81
CA TYR A 323 -16.40 0.82 -11.68
C TYR A 323 -17.36 -0.04 -10.87
N ASP A 324 -16.82 -0.71 -9.84
CA ASP A 324 -17.57 -1.36 -8.77
C ASP A 324 -17.18 -0.70 -7.43
N LEU A 325 -18.18 -0.31 -6.61
CA LEU A 325 -17.90 0.19 -5.26
C LEU A 325 -17.34 -0.91 -4.35
N PRO A 326 -16.36 -0.61 -3.51
CA PRO A 326 -15.88 -1.58 -2.53
C PRO A 326 -16.90 -1.81 -1.41
N PHE A 327 -16.83 -2.99 -0.77
CA PHE A 327 -17.67 -3.30 0.39
C PHE A 327 -17.24 -2.52 1.62
N GLN A 328 -15.93 -2.32 1.81
CA GLN A 328 -15.38 -1.63 2.97
C GLN A 328 -15.11 -0.17 2.63
N PRO A 329 -15.60 0.78 3.43
CA PRO A 329 -15.37 2.21 3.22
C PRO A 329 -13.90 2.60 3.22
N GLU A 330 -13.08 1.93 4.01
CA GLU A 330 -11.63 2.13 4.08
C GLU A 330 -10.97 1.84 2.72
N GLU A 331 -11.44 0.81 2.03
CA GLU A 331 -10.93 0.48 0.69
C GLU A 331 -11.25 1.59 -0.31
N TYR A 332 -12.42 2.23 -0.21
CA TYR A 332 -12.76 3.39 -1.04
C TYR A 332 -11.72 4.51 -0.86
N ILE A 333 -11.38 4.83 0.37
CA ILE A 333 -10.39 5.87 0.70
C ILE A 333 -9.01 5.48 0.13
N HIS A 334 -8.62 4.23 0.23
CA HIS A 334 -7.36 3.73 -0.33
C HIS A 334 -7.33 3.78 -1.86
N ARG A 335 -8.47 3.53 -2.53
CA ARG A 335 -8.59 3.62 -3.99
C ARG A 335 -8.48 5.07 -4.46
N ILE A 336 -9.26 5.98 -3.90
CA ILE A 336 -9.22 7.39 -4.31
C ILE A 336 -7.89 8.05 -3.95
N GLY A 337 -7.22 7.62 -2.88
CA GLY A 337 -5.87 8.06 -2.52
C GLY A 337 -4.76 7.67 -3.52
N ARG A 338 -5.10 7.15 -4.72
CA ARG A 338 -4.19 7.02 -5.86
C ARG A 338 -4.14 8.27 -6.73
N THR A 339 -4.97 9.25 -6.44
CA THR A 339 -4.97 10.58 -7.06
C THR A 339 -4.90 11.67 -5.98
N GLY A 340 -4.67 12.91 -6.35
CA GLY A 340 -4.69 14.07 -5.44
C GLY A 340 -3.58 14.09 -4.39
N ARG A 341 -2.40 13.54 -4.67
CA ARG A 341 -1.24 13.55 -3.78
C ARG A 341 -0.40 14.81 -3.98
N ALA A 342 0.46 15.12 -3.02
CA ALA A 342 1.45 16.21 -3.08
C ALA A 342 0.88 17.60 -3.45
N GLY A 343 -0.43 17.85 -3.25
CA GLY A 343 -1.07 19.13 -3.55
C GLY A 343 -1.63 19.26 -4.97
N ALA A 344 -1.51 18.23 -5.82
CA ALA A 344 -2.17 18.21 -7.12
C ALA A 344 -3.67 17.90 -7.01
N SER A 345 -4.47 18.42 -7.93
CA SER A 345 -5.90 18.14 -8.00
C SER A 345 -6.14 16.78 -8.65
N GLY A 346 -6.89 15.91 -7.98
CA GLY A 346 -7.27 14.60 -8.48
C GLY A 346 -8.77 14.43 -8.61
N GLU A 347 -9.21 13.49 -9.46
CA GLU A 347 -10.61 13.20 -9.67
C GLU A 347 -10.95 11.74 -9.39
N ALA A 348 -11.97 11.50 -8.55
CA ALA A 348 -12.47 10.18 -8.21
C ALA A 348 -13.93 10.03 -8.65
N ILE A 349 -14.18 9.08 -9.55
CA ILE A 349 -15.47 8.86 -10.18
C ILE A 349 -16.02 7.51 -9.75
N SER A 350 -17.28 7.44 -9.34
CA SER A 350 -17.91 6.18 -8.96
C SER A 350 -19.14 5.89 -9.82
N LEU A 351 -19.19 4.69 -10.42
CA LEU A 351 -20.33 4.20 -11.19
C LEU A 351 -21.21 3.33 -10.29
N VAL A 352 -22.36 3.85 -9.88
CA VAL A 352 -23.19 3.27 -8.82
C VAL A 352 -24.49 2.73 -9.39
N ASP A 353 -24.75 1.44 -9.21
CA ASP A 353 -26.05 0.84 -9.50
C ASP A 353 -26.85 0.59 -8.22
N MET A 354 -28.10 0.19 -8.35
CA MET A 354 -28.99 -0.04 -7.20
C MET A 354 -28.44 -1.07 -6.20
N SER A 355 -27.62 -2.05 -6.65
CA SER A 355 -27.01 -3.04 -5.74
C SER A 355 -25.90 -2.46 -4.87
N ASP A 356 -25.31 -1.35 -5.28
CA ASP A 356 -24.24 -0.66 -4.57
C ASP A 356 -24.73 0.25 -3.43
N PHE A 357 -26.07 0.43 -3.28
CA PHE A 357 -26.64 1.43 -2.36
C PHE A 357 -26.16 1.29 -0.91
N LYS A 358 -26.08 0.06 -0.39
CA LYS A 358 -25.58 -0.17 0.99
C LYS A 358 -24.13 0.27 1.15
N ASN A 359 -23.29 -0.06 0.16
CA ASN A 359 -21.88 0.30 0.15
C ASN A 359 -21.73 1.83 0.05
N LEU A 360 -22.51 2.48 -0.82
CA LEU A 360 -22.53 3.94 -0.93
C LEU A 360 -22.85 4.60 0.41
N CYS A 361 -23.91 4.16 1.09
CA CYS A 361 -24.29 4.70 2.40
C CYS A 361 -23.17 4.53 3.45
N ALA A 362 -22.47 3.39 3.43
CA ALA A 362 -21.36 3.15 4.35
C ALA A 362 -20.16 4.06 4.05
N ILE A 363 -19.84 4.25 2.76
CA ILE A 363 -18.76 5.12 2.28
C ILE A 363 -19.05 6.58 2.65
N GLU A 364 -20.22 7.12 2.31
CA GLU A 364 -20.59 8.51 2.59
C GLU A 364 -20.63 8.81 4.09
N ARG A 365 -21.09 7.84 4.92
CA ARG A 365 -21.02 7.95 6.37
C ARG A 365 -19.58 8.01 6.87
N ARG A 366 -18.69 7.18 6.32
CA ARG A 366 -17.27 7.16 6.69
C ARG A 366 -16.55 8.45 6.29
N LEU A 367 -16.93 9.05 5.16
CA LEU A 367 -16.44 10.33 4.69
C LEU A 367 -17.06 11.51 5.44
N ASN A 368 -18.16 11.28 6.14
CA ASN A 368 -19.01 12.31 6.74
C ASN A 368 -19.45 13.39 5.73
N THR A 369 -19.63 12.99 4.48
CA THR A 369 -20.08 13.86 3.39
C THR A 369 -20.81 13.07 2.33
N MET A 370 -21.76 13.72 1.65
CA MET A 370 -22.45 13.17 0.48
C MET A 370 -21.56 13.38 -0.74
N ILE A 371 -21.39 12.34 -1.56
CA ILE A 371 -20.67 12.46 -2.83
C ILE A 371 -21.58 13.13 -3.86
N GLU A 372 -21.06 14.13 -4.56
CA GLU A 372 -21.79 14.83 -5.63
C GLU A 372 -22.34 13.85 -6.67
N ARG A 373 -23.63 13.91 -6.97
CA ARG A 373 -24.26 13.08 -7.99
C ARG A 373 -24.35 13.86 -9.31
N LYS A 374 -23.93 13.22 -10.40
CA LYS A 374 -24.03 13.77 -11.75
C LYS A 374 -24.87 12.87 -12.63
N GLU A 375 -25.62 13.47 -13.54
CA GLU A 375 -26.35 12.79 -14.59
C GLU A 375 -25.62 12.99 -15.92
N ILE A 376 -25.57 11.95 -16.73
CA ILE A 376 -24.95 11.99 -18.05
C ILE A 376 -26.03 11.77 -19.11
N ALA A 377 -26.11 12.70 -20.05
CA ALA A 377 -27.06 12.63 -21.15
C ALA A 377 -26.86 11.31 -21.93
N GLY A 378 -27.96 10.68 -22.32
CA GLY A 378 -27.93 9.41 -23.04
C GLY A 378 -27.84 8.15 -22.16
N PHE A 379 -27.72 8.29 -20.82
CA PHE A 379 -27.67 7.18 -19.89
C PHE A 379 -28.77 7.25 -18.80
N PRO A 380 -30.05 7.19 -19.19
CA PRO A 380 -31.14 7.20 -18.22
C PRO A 380 -31.10 5.92 -17.37
N VAL A 381 -31.44 6.07 -16.09
CA VAL A 381 -31.44 4.96 -15.11
C VAL A 381 -32.83 4.38 -14.98
N ARG A 382 -32.99 3.10 -15.22
CA ARG A 382 -34.28 2.37 -15.05
C ARG A 382 -34.64 2.16 -13.57
N LYS A 383 -33.61 1.97 -12.72
CA LYS A 383 -33.76 1.80 -11.28
C LYS A 383 -32.99 2.89 -10.56
N ALA A 384 -33.71 3.92 -10.12
CA ALA A 384 -33.11 5.03 -9.37
C ALA A 384 -32.43 4.53 -8.09
N VAL A 385 -31.19 4.94 -7.89
CA VAL A 385 -30.46 4.74 -6.62
C VAL A 385 -30.90 5.84 -5.66
N PRO A 386 -31.50 5.51 -4.49
CA PRO A 386 -31.95 6.53 -3.54
C PRO A 386 -30.83 7.45 -3.07
N ALA A 387 -31.17 8.65 -2.65
CA ALA A 387 -30.22 9.47 -1.91
C ALA A 387 -29.85 8.76 -0.62
N SER A 388 -28.56 8.65 -0.29
CA SER A 388 -28.14 8.10 0.98
C SER A 388 -28.47 9.09 2.11
N ASN A 389 -28.58 8.57 3.31
CA ASN A 389 -28.75 9.37 4.51
C ASN A 389 -27.57 9.11 5.44
N LEU A 390 -26.80 10.14 5.79
CA LEU A 390 -25.66 10.02 6.69
C LEU A 390 -26.03 9.39 8.04
N ASN A 391 -27.30 9.52 8.45
CA ASN A 391 -27.85 8.95 9.69
C ASN A 391 -28.46 7.55 9.52
N TYR A 392 -28.36 6.94 8.34
CA TYR A 392 -28.91 5.61 8.09
C TYR A 392 -28.20 4.55 8.95
N LYS A 393 -28.89 4.01 9.95
CA LYS A 393 -28.41 2.87 10.73
C LYS A 393 -28.86 1.59 9.99
N ASN A 394 -27.93 0.71 9.65
CA ASN A 394 -28.29 -0.64 9.22
C ASN A 394 -29.07 -1.30 10.35
N LYS A 395 -30.33 -1.63 10.10
CA LYS A 395 -31.12 -2.52 10.96
C LYS A 395 -30.70 -3.95 10.72
#